data_b14be0e1dd31d96989fbcaf7a6c91abb
#
_entry.id   b14be0e1dd31d96989fbcaf7a6c91abb
#
_cell.length_a   1.000
_cell.length_b   1.000
_cell.length_c   1.000
_cell.angle_alpha   90.00
_cell.angle_beta   90.00
_cell.angle_gamma   90.00
#
_symmetry.space_group_name_H-M   'P 1'
#
loop_
_entity.id
_entity.type
_entity.pdbx_description
1 polymer ?
#
loop_
_entity_poly.entity_id
_entity_poly.type
_entity_poly.pdbx_seq_one_letter_code
_entity_poly.pdbx_strand_id
1 'polypeptide(L)'
;DGSMLGAARVLARFDIHVVGVNRGNLGFLTDIHPDEITQQLDLIFHGECVVEERFLLEVEVYRHEKLKSNNSAVNEVVLHHGKVAHMMEFEIYIDEQFVFSQRSDGLIVATPTGSTAYSLSAGGPIIMPTLDALTLVPMFPHTLSSRPIVVDADSQVSMKVSKVNSDSLQVSCDSHIVLPVLPGDEIRINK
;
A
#
# COMPACT_ATOMS: atom_id res chain seq x y z
N ASP A 1 -6.37 -13.93 -0.93
CA ASP A 1 -5.48 -12.87 -1.48
C ASP A 1 -4.14 -12.77 -0.73
N GLY A 2 -4.09 -12.95 0.60
CA GLY A 2 -2.85 -12.77 1.36
C GLY A 2 -1.65 -13.58 0.89
N SER A 3 -1.85 -14.85 0.50
CA SER A 3 -0.77 -15.68 -0.08
C SER A 3 -0.30 -15.16 -1.43
N MET A 4 -1.21 -14.60 -2.23
CA MET A 4 -0.91 -13.98 -3.52
C MET A 4 -0.05 -12.73 -3.34
N LEU A 5 -0.37 -11.86 -2.38
CA LEU A 5 0.43 -10.68 -2.05
C LEU A 5 1.86 -11.06 -1.64
N GLY A 6 2.00 -12.10 -0.78
CA GLY A 6 3.31 -12.60 -0.38
C GLY A 6 4.12 -13.14 -1.56
N ALA A 7 3.50 -13.92 -2.45
CA ALA A 7 4.13 -14.43 -3.66
C ALA A 7 4.53 -13.28 -4.61
N ALA A 8 3.64 -12.33 -4.87
CA ALA A 8 3.90 -11.20 -5.76
C ALA A 8 5.11 -10.38 -5.31
N ARG A 9 5.25 -10.04 -4.01
CA ARG A 9 6.42 -9.31 -3.50
C ARG A 9 7.75 -10.03 -3.73
N VAL A 10 7.74 -11.36 -3.60
CA VAL A 10 8.97 -12.15 -3.80
C VAL A 10 9.30 -12.29 -5.29
N LEU A 11 8.29 -12.56 -6.11
CA LEU A 11 8.43 -12.92 -7.52
C LEU A 11 8.56 -11.72 -8.45
N ALA A 12 8.13 -10.52 -8.03
CA ALA A 12 8.25 -9.28 -8.81
C ALA A 12 9.68 -9.00 -9.31
N ARG A 13 10.70 -9.46 -8.58
CA ARG A 13 12.12 -9.28 -8.93
C ARG A 13 12.58 -10.19 -10.07
N PHE A 14 11.79 -11.18 -10.44
CA PHE A 14 12.20 -12.27 -11.35
C PHE A 14 11.42 -12.29 -12.65
N ASP A 15 10.55 -11.33 -12.90
CA ASP A 15 9.67 -11.26 -14.07
C ASP A 15 8.88 -12.58 -14.28
N ILE A 16 8.32 -13.09 -13.20
CA ILE A 16 7.57 -14.35 -13.20
C ILE A 16 6.09 -14.06 -13.11
N HIS A 17 5.34 -14.54 -14.08
CA HIS A 17 3.89 -14.49 -14.05
C HIS A 17 3.32 -15.34 -12.91
N VAL A 18 2.32 -14.83 -12.22
CA VAL A 18 1.70 -15.46 -11.06
C VAL A 18 0.23 -15.73 -11.36
N VAL A 19 -0.19 -16.95 -11.15
CA VAL A 19 -1.58 -17.39 -11.29
C VAL A 19 -2.13 -17.71 -9.90
N GLY A 20 -3.22 -17.04 -9.53
CA GLY A 20 -3.88 -17.25 -8.25
C GLY A 20 -5.07 -18.19 -8.34
N VAL A 21 -5.10 -19.19 -7.45
CA VAL A 21 -6.24 -20.10 -7.32
C VAL A 21 -6.98 -19.78 -6.03
N ASN A 22 -8.27 -19.49 -6.14
CA ASN A 22 -9.11 -19.16 -5.00
C ASN A 22 -9.57 -20.44 -4.29
N ARG A 23 -9.16 -20.62 -3.03
CA ARG A 23 -9.59 -21.74 -2.18
C ARG A 23 -10.53 -21.32 -1.05
N GLY A 24 -10.98 -20.09 -1.05
CA GLY A 24 -11.83 -19.50 0.01
C GLY A 24 -12.94 -18.64 -0.56
N ASN A 25 -13.24 -17.56 0.11
CA ASN A 25 -14.17 -16.55 -0.39
C ASN A 25 -13.59 -15.83 -1.62
N LEU A 26 -14.47 -15.35 -2.49
CA LEU A 26 -14.07 -14.56 -3.66
C LEU A 26 -13.17 -13.41 -3.28
N GLY A 27 -12.00 -13.34 -3.92
CA GLY A 27 -11.03 -12.25 -3.77
C GLY A 27 -10.90 -11.45 -5.06
N PHE A 28 -10.15 -10.35 -4.99
CA PHE A 28 -9.90 -9.48 -6.15
C PHE A 28 -8.66 -9.90 -6.97
N LEU A 29 -7.86 -10.85 -6.48
CA LEU A 29 -6.59 -11.26 -7.09
C LEU A 29 -6.58 -12.71 -7.59
N THR A 30 -7.63 -13.48 -7.34
CA THR A 30 -7.67 -14.92 -7.63
C THR A 30 -9.01 -15.30 -8.22
N ASP A 31 -9.03 -15.62 -9.51
CA ASP A 31 -10.26 -15.88 -10.27
C ASP A 31 -10.50 -17.36 -10.53
N ILE A 32 -9.45 -18.21 -10.43
CA ILE A 32 -9.54 -19.63 -10.78
C ILE A 32 -10.07 -20.44 -9.60
N HIS A 33 -11.16 -21.20 -9.83
CA HIS A 33 -11.64 -22.16 -8.85
C HIS A 33 -10.79 -23.44 -8.85
N PRO A 34 -10.58 -24.11 -7.69
CA PRO A 34 -9.77 -25.32 -7.62
C PRO A 34 -10.15 -26.43 -8.62
N ASP A 35 -11.44 -26.60 -8.89
CA ASP A 35 -11.94 -27.64 -9.80
C ASP A 35 -11.65 -27.31 -11.28
N GLU A 36 -11.31 -26.05 -11.60
CA GLU A 36 -11.04 -25.58 -12.95
C GLU A 36 -9.54 -25.49 -13.28
N ILE A 37 -8.66 -25.75 -12.31
CA ILE A 37 -7.21 -25.54 -12.44
C ILE A 37 -6.64 -26.15 -13.71
N THR A 38 -6.96 -27.43 -13.99
CA THR A 38 -6.39 -28.14 -15.14
C THR A 38 -6.80 -27.49 -16.45
N GLN A 39 -8.08 -27.14 -16.58
CA GLN A 39 -8.62 -26.50 -17.79
C GLN A 39 -8.03 -25.10 -17.98
N GLN A 40 -7.96 -24.32 -16.92
CA GLN A 40 -7.44 -22.95 -16.98
C GLN A 40 -5.94 -22.91 -17.27
N LEU A 41 -5.14 -23.84 -16.71
CA LEU A 41 -3.73 -23.97 -17.05
C LEU A 41 -3.51 -24.35 -18.51
N ASP A 42 -4.34 -25.25 -19.06
CA ASP A 42 -4.30 -25.59 -20.47
C ASP A 42 -4.51 -24.38 -21.37
N LEU A 43 -5.51 -23.53 -21.07
CA LEU A 43 -5.76 -22.28 -21.78
C LEU A 43 -4.56 -21.33 -21.69
N ILE A 44 -4.00 -21.16 -20.49
CA ILE A 44 -2.84 -20.31 -20.24
C ILE A 44 -1.64 -20.77 -21.07
N PHE A 45 -1.34 -22.07 -21.10
CA PHE A 45 -0.23 -22.63 -21.89
C PHE A 45 -0.44 -22.53 -23.40
N HIS A 46 -1.68 -22.40 -23.86
CA HIS A 46 -2.00 -22.11 -25.26
C HIS A 46 -2.04 -20.61 -25.58
N GLY A 47 -1.75 -19.75 -24.60
CA GLY A 47 -1.78 -18.29 -24.77
C GLY A 47 -3.19 -17.68 -24.71
N GLU A 48 -4.18 -18.43 -24.31
CA GLU A 48 -5.57 -17.98 -24.17
C GLU A 48 -5.79 -17.39 -22.76
N CYS A 49 -5.05 -16.32 -22.43
CA CYS A 49 -5.17 -15.63 -21.16
C CYS A 49 -4.90 -14.12 -21.33
N VAL A 50 -5.37 -13.33 -20.38
CA VAL A 50 -5.06 -11.92 -20.27
C VAL A 50 -4.02 -11.76 -19.16
N VAL A 51 -2.90 -11.10 -19.49
CA VAL A 51 -1.89 -10.75 -18.51
C VAL A 51 -2.20 -9.34 -18.00
N GLU A 52 -2.35 -9.22 -16.69
CA GLU A 52 -2.48 -7.94 -16.01
C GLU A 52 -1.18 -7.58 -15.29
N GLU A 53 -0.69 -6.37 -15.52
CA GLU A 53 0.47 -5.84 -14.81
C GLU A 53 0.01 -5.07 -13.58
N ARG A 54 0.74 -5.24 -12.50
CA ARG A 54 0.54 -4.54 -11.22
C ARG A 54 1.87 -4.04 -10.72
N PHE A 55 1.92 -2.80 -10.25
CA PHE A 55 3.13 -2.27 -9.64
C PHE A 55 3.11 -2.44 -8.12
N LEU A 56 4.29 -2.37 -7.53
CA LEU A 56 4.48 -2.36 -6.08
C LEU A 56 4.87 -0.96 -5.61
N LEU A 57 4.59 -0.67 -4.35
CA LEU A 57 5.17 0.47 -3.66
C LEU A 57 6.47 0.05 -3.00
N GLU A 58 7.53 0.81 -3.22
CA GLU A 58 8.71 0.78 -2.38
C GLU A 58 8.53 1.77 -1.22
N VAL A 59 8.86 1.34 -0.02
CA VAL A 59 8.82 2.17 1.18
C VAL A 59 10.16 2.18 1.87
N GLU A 60 10.63 3.36 2.21
CA GLU A 60 11.90 3.61 2.87
C GLU A 60 11.69 4.48 4.11
N VAL A 61 12.29 4.09 5.22
CA VAL A 61 12.29 4.87 6.47
C VAL A 61 13.66 5.49 6.68
N TYR A 62 13.70 6.81 6.73
CA TYR A 62 14.91 7.61 6.95
C TYR A 62 14.93 8.24 8.34
N ARG A 63 16.08 8.21 8.98
CA ARG A 63 16.37 8.91 10.24
C ARG A 63 17.66 9.69 10.11
N HIS A 64 17.61 11.01 10.29
CA HIS A 64 18.75 11.90 10.06
C HIS A 64 19.40 11.63 8.70
N GLU A 65 18.59 11.61 7.65
CA GLU A 65 19.00 11.39 6.24
C GLU A 65 19.65 10.01 5.96
N LYS A 66 19.63 9.09 6.92
CA LYS A 66 20.17 7.74 6.76
C LYS A 66 19.02 6.73 6.67
N LEU A 67 19.06 5.92 5.62
CA LEU A 67 18.13 4.79 5.47
C LEU A 67 18.27 3.83 6.67
N LYS A 68 17.14 3.51 7.29
CA LYS A 68 17.04 2.61 8.45
C LYS A 68 16.41 1.27 8.09
N SER A 69 15.37 1.32 7.31
CA SER A 69 14.66 0.12 6.85
C SER A 69 13.94 0.42 5.55
N ASN A 70 13.71 -0.61 4.76
CA ASN A 70 12.91 -0.55 3.54
C ASN A 70 12.12 -1.85 3.37
N ASN A 71 11.06 -1.77 2.60
CA ASN A 71 10.28 -2.92 2.16
C ASN A 71 9.41 -2.52 0.97
N SER A 72 8.57 -3.46 0.50
CA SER A 72 7.60 -3.19 -0.57
C SER A 72 6.19 -3.67 -0.20
N ALA A 73 5.19 -3.09 -0.86
CA ALA A 73 3.78 -3.45 -0.70
C ALA A 73 3.10 -3.56 -2.08
N VAL A 74 2.19 -4.51 -2.22
CA VAL A 74 1.34 -4.66 -3.41
C VAL A 74 0.05 -3.85 -3.27
N ASN A 75 -0.57 -3.90 -2.08
CA ASN A 75 -1.80 -3.19 -1.80
C ASN A 75 -1.52 -1.78 -1.26
N GLU A 76 -0.93 -1.70 -0.06
CA GLU A 76 -0.81 -0.43 0.63
C GLU A 76 0.34 -0.38 1.63
N VAL A 77 0.79 0.85 1.86
CA VAL A 77 1.68 1.24 2.95
C VAL A 77 0.87 2.09 3.93
N VAL A 78 0.88 1.71 5.21
CA VAL A 78 0.09 2.38 6.24
C VAL A 78 1.01 2.92 7.33
N LEU A 79 1.03 4.23 7.50
CA LEU A 79 1.59 4.86 8.71
C LEU A 79 0.51 4.85 9.79
N HIS A 80 0.80 4.25 10.93
CA HIS A 80 -0.15 4.16 12.05
C HIS A 80 0.57 4.11 13.40
N HIS A 81 -0.20 4.37 14.45
CA HIS A 81 0.28 4.12 15.81
C HIS A 81 0.17 2.62 16.12
N GLY A 82 1.18 2.03 16.73
CA GLY A 82 1.14 0.61 17.13
C GLY A 82 0.11 0.29 18.22
N LYS A 83 -0.56 1.31 18.75
CA LYS A 83 -1.62 1.20 19.77
C LYS A 83 -2.91 1.83 19.25
N VAL A 84 -4.04 1.28 19.65
CA VAL A 84 -5.38 1.76 19.27
C VAL A 84 -5.68 3.14 19.87
N ALA A 85 -6.39 3.98 19.09
CA ALA A 85 -6.90 5.29 19.51
C ALA A 85 -5.84 6.33 19.94
N HIS A 86 -4.69 6.31 19.29
CA HIS A 86 -3.65 7.32 19.47
C HIS A 86 -3.43 8.10 18.17
N MET A 87 -3.80 9.37 18.17
CA MET A 87 -3.53 10.28 17.06
C MET A 87 -2.05 10.61 16.98
N MET A 88 -1.55 10.69 15.75
CA MET A 88 -0.22 11.18 15.43
C MET A 88 -0.29 12.44 14.58
N GLU A 89 0.78 13.21 14.59
CA GLU A 89 0.95 14.39 13.77
C GLU A 89 2.05 14.14 12.75
N PHE A 90 1.76 14.44 11.50
CA PHE A 90 2.70 14.28 10.39
C PHE A 90 2.39 15.28 9.27
N GLU A 91 3.38 15.51 8.43
CA GLU A 91 3.29 16.33 7.23
C GLU A 91 3.43 15.46 5.99
N ILE A 92 2.66 15.78 4.95
CA ILE A 92 2.71 15.12 3.66
C ILE A 92 3.31 16.04 2.61
N TYR A 93 4.23 15.47 1.86
CA TYR A 93 4.86 16.08 0.70
C TYR A 93 4.65 15.17 -0.50
N ILE A 94 4.42 15.77 -1.67
CA ILE A 94 4.37 15.10 -2.97
C ILE A 94 5.37 15.80 -3.87
N ASP A 95 6.34 15.04 -4.40
CA ASP A 95 7.43 15.56 -5.21
C ASP A 95 8.14 16.77 -4.53
N GLU A 96 8.49 16.56 -3.26
CA GLU A 96 9.11 17.57 -2.36
C GLU A 96 8.22 18.80 -2.03
N GLN A 97 7.04 18.91 -2.61
CA GLN A 97 6.12 20.01 -2.32
C GLN A 97 5.22 19.67 -1.13
N PHE A 98 5.16 20.58 -0.17
CA PHE A 98 4.25 20.46 0.99
C PHE A 98 2.80 20.47 0.52
N VAL A 99 2.01 19.48 0.97
CA VAL A 99 0.59 19.37 0.64
C VAL A 99 -0.28 19.73 1.85
N PHE A 100 -0.08 19.04 2.96
CA PHE A 100 -0.80 19.34 4.22
C PHE A 100 -0.07 18.78 5.44
N SER A 101 -0.40 19.37 6.61
CA SER A 101 -0.12 18.77 7.92
C SER A 101 -1.41 18.20 8.49
N GLN A 102 -1.33 17.07 9.13
CA GLN A 102 -2.51 16.38 9.63
C GLN A 102 -2.28 15.76 11.01
N ARG A 103 -3.37 15.73 11.78
CA ARG A 103 -3.47 14.99 13.02
C ARG A 103 -4.58 13.94 12.87
N SER A 104 -4.20 12.65 12.90
CA SER A 104 -5.11 11.53 12.64
C SER A 104 -4.54 10.24 13.26
N ASP A 105 -5.29 9.14 13.17
CA ASP A 105 -4.81 7.81 13.58
C ASP A 105 -3.76 7.26 12.62
N GLY A 106 -3.69 7.79 11.39
CA GLY A 106 -2.69 7.41 10.39
C GLY A 106 -3.03 7.84 8.98
N LEU A 107 -2.24 7.36 8.03
CA LEU A 107 -2.42 7.55 6.60
C LEU A 107 -2.17 6.24 5.87
N ILE A 108 -3.04 5.92 4.92
CA ILE A 108 -2.88 4.83 3.97
C ILE A 108 -2.43 5.41 2.64
N VAL A 109 -1.35 4.87 2.06
CA VAL A 109 -0.97 5.09 0.66
C VAL A 109 -1.17 3.78 -0.07
N ALA A 110 -2.10 3.75 -1.02
CA ALA A 110 -2.53 2.52 -1.68
C ALA A 110 -2.34 2.58 -3.19
N THR A 111 -1.97 1.43 -3.76
CA THR A 111 -2.01 1.17 -5.21
C THR A 111 -3.45 1.01 -5.69
N PRO A 112 -3.72 0.97 -7.00
CA PRO A 112 -5.03 0.57 -7.51
C PRO A 112 -5.47 -0.82 -7.02
N THR A 113 -4.54 -1.76 -6.91
CA THR A 113 -4.80 -3.10 -6.34
C THR A 113 -5.28 -2.99 -4.89
N GLY A 114 -4.61 -2.21 -4.06
CA GLY A 114 -4.96 -1.96 -2.66
C GLY A 114 -6.20 -1.08 -2.46
N SER A 115 -6.68 -0.40 -3.50
CA SER A 115 -7.87 0.46 -3.40
C SER A 115 -9.14 -0.30 -2.97
N THR A 116 -9.18 -1.62 -3.19
CA THR A 116 -10.27 -2.51 -2.74
C THR A 116 -9.99 -3.22 -1.42
N ALA A 117 -8.83 -2.98 -0.80
CA ALA A 117 -8.40 -3.56 0.48
C ALA A 117 -8.66 -2.60 1.66
N TYR A 118 -7.67 -2.34 2.48
CA TYR A 118 -7.82 -1.49 3.68
C TYR A 118 -8.16 -0.03 3.33
N SER A 119 -7.65 0.46 2.20
CA SER A 119 -8.00 1.78 1.67
C SER A 119 -9.53 1.96 1.51
N LEU A 120 -10.23 0.94 0.96
CA LEU A 120 -11.69 0.97 0.82
C LEU A 120 -12.38 1.09 2.17
N SER A 121 -11.94 0.31 3.16
CA SER A 121 -12.50 0.33 4.52
C SER A 121 -12.33 1.69 5.21
N ALA A 122 -11.27 2.43 4.85
CA ALA A 122 -11.01 3.78 5.34
C ALA A 122 -11.72 4.88 4.53
N GLY A 123 -12.55 4.51 3.54
CA GLY A 123 -13.30 5.46 2.72
C GLY A 123 -12.55 5.98 1.50
N GLY A 124 -11.50 5.30 1.08
CA GLY A 124 -10.78 5.58 -0.17
C GLY A 124 -11.61 5.23 -1.41
N PRO A 125 -11.33 5.86 -2.55
CA PRO A 125 -11.98 5.53 -3.82
C PRO A 125 -11.48 4.19 -4.37
N ILE A 126 -12.34 3.48 -5.11
CA ILE A 126 -11.93 2.34 -5.92
C ILE A 126 -11.24 2.87 -7.18
N ILE A 127 -10.02 2.40 -7.41
CA ILE A 127 -9.23 2.74 -8.59
C ILE A 127 -9.12 1.52 -9.50
N MET A 128 -9.39 1.71 -10.78
CA MET A 128 -9.21 0.64 -11.77
C MET A 128 -7.74 0.23 -11.85
N PRO A 129 -7.45 -1.08 -11.89
CA PRO A 129 -6.06 -1.57 -11.90
C PRO A 129 -5.19 -1.09 -13.06
N THR A 130 -5.82 -0.65 -14.14
CA THR A 130 -5.18 -0.11 -15.34
C THR A 130 -4.75 1.35 -15.20
N LEU A 131 -5.08 2.02 -14.09
CA LEU A 131 -4.70 3.40 -13.86
C LEU A 131 -3.38 3.48 -13.09
N ASP A 132 -2.46 4.29 -13.59
CA ASP A 132 -1.23 4.63 -12.89
C ASP A 132 -1.51 5.74 -11.86
N ALA A 133 -2.01 5.36 -10.69
CA ALA A 133 -2.39 6.30 -9.66
C ALA A 133 -2.13 5.74 -8.25
N LEU A 134 -1.90 6.63 -7.28
CA LEU A 134 -1.86 6.32 -5.86
C LEU A 134 -3.00 7.02 -5.14
N THR A 135 -3.57 6.37 -4.14
CA THR A 135 -4.52 7.01 -3.23
C THR A 135 -3.89 7.24 -1.87
N LEU A 136 -4.05 8.46 -1.34
CA LEU A 136 -3.69 8.80 0.03
C LEU A 136 -4.98 8.96 0.83
N VAL A 137 -5.20 8.05 1.78
CA VAL A 137 -6.44 7.96 2.55
C VAL A 137 -6.16 8.21 4.03
N PRO A 138 -6.54 9.36 4.56
CA PRO A 138 -6.41 9.68 5.97
C PRO A 138 -7.29 8.78 6.85
N MET A 139 -6.73 8.28 7.95
CA MET A 139 -7.45 7.44 8.91
C MET A 139 -7.97 8.29 10.07
N PHE A 140 -9.28 8.41 10.21
CA PHE A 140 -9.94 9.15 11.29
C PHE A 140 -9.34 10.56 11.54
N PRO A 141 -9.28 11.42 10.50
CA PRO A 141 -8.68 12.74 10.62
C PRO A 141 -9.47 13.63 11.56
N HIS A 142 -8.76 14.43 12.36
CA HIS A 142 -9.37 15.37 13.31
C HIS A 142 -9.83 16.69 12.64
N THR A 143 -9.88 16.72 11.32
CA THR A 143 -10.34 17.87 10.53
C THR A 143 -11.53 17.49 9.64
N LEU A 144 -12.55 18.34 9.61
CA LEU A 144 -13.76 18.10 8.82
C LEU A 144 -13.51 18.16 7.30
N SER A 145 -12.45 18.81 6.87
CA SER A 145 -12.12 19.03 5.46
C SER A 145 -11.22 17.97 4.85
N SER A 146 -10.65 17.07 5.65
CA SER A 146 -9.75 16.02 5.15
C SER A 146 -10.52 15.04 4.26
N ARG A 147 -9.97 14.75 3.09
CA ARG A 147 -10.54 13.82 2.11
C ARG A 147 -9.40 12.99 1.52
N PRO A 148 -9.68 11.76 1.07
CA PRO A 148 -8.77 11.03 0.23
C PRO A 148 -8.37 11.84 -1.01
N ILE A 149 -7.10 11.77 -1.39
CA ILE A 149 -6.59 12.37 -2.62
C ILE A 149 -6.00 11.29 -3.50
N VAL A 150 -6.04 11.53 -4.81
CA VAL A 150 -5.45 10.65 -5.83
C VAL A 150 -4.36 11.44 -6.52
N VAL A 151 -3.20 10.82 -6.68
CA VAL A 151 -2.03 11.40 -7.34
C VAL A 151 -1.48 10.44 -8.39
N ASP A 152 -0.58 10.92 -9.22
CA ASP A 152 0.12 10.10 -10.20
C ASP A 152 0.96 9.02 -9.48
N ALA A 153 1.03 7.81 -10.07
CA ALA A 153 1.79 6.72 -9.46
C ALA A 153 3.31 6.96 -9.45
N ASP A 154 3.81 7.78 -10.37
CA ASP A 154 5.23 8.13 -10.45
C ASP A 154 5.62 9.25 -9.46
N SER A 155 4.65 9.84 -8.75
CA SER A 155 4.93 10.84 -7.70
C SER A 155 5.59 10.20 -6.49
N GLN A 156 6.60 10.86 -5.95
CA GLN A 156 7.17 10.50 -4.66
C GLN A 156 6.30 11.05 -3.52
N VAL A 157 5.77 10.18 -2.69
CA VAL A 157 5.06 10.56 -1.46
C VAL A 157 6.02 10.50 -0.27
N SER A 158 6.19 11.62 0.43
CA SER A 158 6.97 11.68 1.67
C SER A 158 6.10 12.04 2.87
N MET A 159 6.21 11.27 3.95
CA MET A 159 5.55 11.51 5.23
C MET A 159 6.61 11.89 6.27
N LYS A 160 6.58 13.12 6.79
CA LYS A 160 7.49 13.56 7.85
C LYS A 160 6.77 13.50 9.20
N VAL A 161 7.24 12.61 10.04
CA VAL A 161 6.64 12.36 11.37
C VAL A 161 7.06 13.47 12.34
N SER A 162 6.10 14.14 12.95
CA SER A 162 6.38 15.20 13.91
C SER A 162 7.11 14.69 15.15
N LYS A 163 8.06 15.47 15.66
CA LYS A 163 8.84 15.17 16.88
C LYS A 163 8.01 15.22 18.17
N VAL A 164 6.79 15.76 18.10
CA VAL A 164 5.89 15.82 19.26
C VAL A 164 5.15 14.52 19.51
N ASN A 165 5.20 13.58 18.57
CA ASN A 165 4.59 12.27 18.72
C ASN A 165 5.27 11.47 19.85
N SER A 166 4.50 10.59 20.47
CA SER A 166 5.05 9.56 21.36
C SER A 166 5.70 8.43 20.57
N ASP A 167 6.51 7.62 21.23
CA ASP A 167 7.08 6.40 20.65
C ASP A 167 5.99 5.37 20.26
N SER A 168 6.38 4.36 19.49
CA SER A 168 5.53 3.27 19.00
C SER A 168 4.76 3.55 17.70
N LEU A 169 5.32 4.37 16.83
CA LEU A 169 4.84 4.55 15.47
C LEU A 169 5.35 3.41 14.57
N GLN A 170 4.56 3.07 13.57
CA GLN A 170 4.86 1.96 12.67
C GLN A 170 4.42 2.30 11.24
N VAL A 171 5.16 1.74 10.30
CA VAL A 171 4.70 1.61 8.91
C VAL A 171 4.45 0.13 8.64
N SER A 172 3.27 -0.22 8.20
CA SER A 172 2.95 -1.58 7.74
C SER A 172 2.83 -1.65 6.23
N CYS A 173 3.34 -2.73 5.64
CA CYS A 173 3.24 -3.05 4.22
C CYS A 173 2.33 -4.28 4.07
N ASP A 174 1.22 -4.14 3.34
CA ASP A 174 0.19 -5.17 3.15
C ASP A 174 -0.25 -5.84 4.47
N SER A 175 -0.29 -5.11 5.57
CA SER A 175 -0.64 -5.56 6.93
C SER A 175 0.24 -6.69 7.52
N HIS A 176 1.27 -7.16 6.81
CA HIS A 176 2.08 -8.32 7.22
C HIS A 176 3.50 -7.94 7.66
N ILE A 177 4.05 -6.89 7.09
CA ILE A 177 5.41 -6.43 7.39
C ILE A 177 5.30 -5.12 8.14
N VAL A 178 6.03 -5.00 9.23
CA VAL A 178 6.03 -3.81 10.08
C VAL A 178 7.44 -3.24 10.18
N LEU A 179 7.57 -1.97 9.85
CA LEU A 179 8.79 -1.19 10.00
C LEU A 179 8.62 -0.22 11.18
N PRO A 180 9.53 -0.22 12.15
CA PRO A 180 9.46 0.70 13.27
C PRO A 180 9.80 2.12 12.84
N VAL A 181 9.01 3.09 13.30
CA VAL A 181 9.17 4.52 13.04
C VAL A 181 9.31 5.26 14.36
N LEU A 182 10.20 6.24 14.41
CA LEU A 182 10.36 7.13 15.55
C LEU A 182 9.95 8.57 15.21
N PRO A 183 9.60 9.37 16.21
CA PRO A 183 9.36 10.80 16.01
C PRO A 183 10.55 11.49 15.32
N GLY A 184 10.25 12.23 14.26
CA GLY A 184 11.24 12.90 13.41
C GLY A 184 11.78 12.07 12.25
N ASP A 185 11.33 10.82 12.07
CA ASP A 185 11.66 10.05 10.87
C ASP A 185 10.86 10.56 9.65
N GLU A 186 11.40 10.30 8.48
CA GLU A 186 10.77 10.53 7.18
C GLU A 186 10.53 9.17 6.50
N ILE A 187 9.32 8.97 6.02
CA ILE A 187 8.93 7.80 5.23
C ILE A 187 8.78 8.26 3.78
N ARG A 188 9.51 7.63 2.86
CA ARG A 188 9.39 7.86 1.41
C ARG A 188 8.77 6.66 0.75
N ILE A 189 7.82 6.91 -0.15
CA ILE A 189 7.07 5.90 -0.88
C ILE A 189 7.14 6.26 -2.36
N ASN A 190 7.54 5.28 -3.16
CA ASN A 190 7.65 5.38 -4.62
C ASN A 190 7.01 4.12 -5.25
N LYS A 191 6.71 4.21 -6.55
CA LYS A 191 6.38 3.07 -7.40
C LYS A 191 7.64 2.28 -7.75
#